data_a515df1cd724900e91e0cf843271f997
#
_entry.id   a515df1cd724900e91e0cf843271f997
#
_cell.length_a   1.000
_cell.length_b   1.000
_cell.length_c   1.000
_cell.angle_alpha   90.00
_cell.angle_beta   90.00
_cell.angle_gamma   90.00
#
_symmetry.space_group_name_H-M   'P 1'
#
loop_
_entity.id
_entity.type
_entity.pdbx_description
1 polymer ?
#
loop_
_entity_poly.entity_id
_entity_poly.type
_entity_poly.pdbx_seq_one_letter_code
_entity_poly.pdbx_strand_id
1 'polypeptide(L)'
;HIAFNDPPVAQLDDAHWVKLVKLDDACKWQQVNEGHFESLETVPPYALTLTIPALCAARRMICLSPETRKAKAVQAALEGEIGASCPASALRNQPQATLYLDQDSSALLKA
;
A
#
# COMPACT_ATOMS: atom_id res chain seq x y z
N HIS A 1 -0.27 -1.65 -2.49
CA HIS A 1 0.30 -0.31 -2.32
C HIS A 1 0.52 0.02 -0.84
N ILE A 2 1.31 1.05 -0.57
CA ILE A 2 1.33 1.76 0.71
C ILE A 2 1.35 3.26 0.43
N ALA A 3 0.50 4.04 1.12
CA ALA A 3 0.17 5.41 0.74
C ALA A 3 -0.24 5.42 -0.75
N PHE A 4 0.20 6.38 -1.54
CA PHE A 4 -0.03 6.35 -2.99
C PHE A 4 1.16 5.78 -3.77
N ASN A 5 1.91 4.88 -3.16
CA ASN A 5 2.97 4.14 -3.83
C ASN A 5 2.39 2.86 -4.44
N ASP A 6 1.73 3.00 -5.58
CA ASP A 6 1.26 1.87 -6.38
C ASP A 6 2.40 1.28 -7.21
N PRO A 7 2.30 0.03 -7.70
CA PRO A 7 3.39 -0.61 -8.43
C PRO A 7 4.03 0.24 -9.54
N PRO A 8 3.29 1.00 -10.38
CA PRO A 8 3.93 1.78 -11.45
C PRO A 8 4.83 2.91 -10.97
N VAL A 9 4.62 3.41 -9.75
CA VAL A 9 5.35 4.59 -9.22
C VAL A 9 6.19 4.27 -7.99
N ALA A 10 6.02 3.08 -7.40
CA ALA A 10 6.73 2.68 -6.20
C ALA A 10 8.22 2.47 -6.46
N GLN A 11 9.05 2.99 -5.57
CA GLN A 11 10.49 2.75 -5.53
C GLN A 11 10.87 2.50 -4.06
N LEU A 12 11.38 1.30 -3.78
CA LEU A 12 11.75 0.92 -2.41
C LEU A 12 12.94 1.73 -1.89
N ASP A 13 13.77 2.21 -2.79
CA ASP A 13 14.98 3.00 -2.53
C ASP A 13 14.86 4.45 -3.02
N ASP A 14 13.66 5.00 -3.07
CA ASP A 14 13.39 6.35 -3.57
C ASP A 14 14.27 7.39 -2.86
N ALA A 15 14.91 8.28 -3.65
CA ALA A 15 15.78 9.31 -3.12
C ALA A 15 15.02 10.50 -2.50
N HIS A 16 13.72 10.58 -2.72
CA HIS A 16 12.87 11.67 -2.23
C HIS A 16 12.04 11.24 -1.02
N TRP A 17 11.64 12.19 -0.18
CA TRP A 17 10.72 11.93 0.93
C TRP A 17 9.26 12.05 0.52
N VAL A 18 9.00 13.02 -0.37
CA VAL A 18 7.65 13.30 -0.89
C VAL A 18 7.76 13.40 -2.40
N LYS A 19 6.77 12.86 -3.10
CA LYS A 19 6.71 12.99 -4.57
C LYS A 19 5.27 13.14 -5.05
N LEU A 20 5.15 13.74 -6.23
CA LEU A 20 3.90 13.80 -6.97
C LEU A 20 3.77 12.51 -7.79
N VAL A 21 2.63 11.84 -7.68
CA VAL A 21 2.34 10.61 -8.42
C VAL A 21 1.06 10.76 -9.23
N LYS A 22 1.02 10.12 -10.39
CA LYS A 22 -0.20 9.97 -11.16
C LYS A 22 -0.94 8.74 -10.67
N LEU A 23 -2.23 8.89 -10.36
CA LEU A 23 -3.07 7.78 -9.94
C LEU A 23 -3.56 7.00 -11.15
N ASP A 24 -3.42 5.67 -11.12
CA ASP A 24 -4.02 4.81 -12.13
C ASP A 24 -5.52 4.59 -11.84
N ASP A 25 -6.22 3.96 -12.78
CA ASP A 25 -7.66 3.74 -12.64
C ASP A 25 -8.00 2.83 -11.46
N ALA A 26 -7.18 1.82 -11.17
CA ALA A 26 -7.39 0.93 -10.04
C ALA A 26 -7.35 1.69 -8.71
N CYS A 27 -6.37 2.59 -8.55
CA CYS A 27 -6.26 3.45 -7.37
C CYS A 27 -7.45 4.40 -7.26
N LYS A 28 -7.86 5.02 -8.38
CA LYS A 28 -9.03 5.91 -8.40
C LYS A 28 -10.30 5.18 -8.01
N TRP A 29 -10.52 3.96 -8.55
CA TRP A 29 -11.68 3.14 -8.20
C TRP A 29 -11.68 2.77 -6.72
N GLN A 30 -10.53 2.51 -6.13
CA GLN A 30 -10.44 2.25 -4.70
C GLN A 30 -10.92 3.45 -3.89
N GLN A 31 -10.55 4.68 -4.28
CA GLN A 31 -11.00 5.90 -3.63
C GLN A 31 -12.52 6.06 -3.70
N VAL A 32 -13.12 5.73 -4.84
CA VAL A 32 -14.58 5.75 -5.01
C VAL A 32 -15.23 4.67 -4.15
N ASN A 33 -14.74 3.44 -4.19
CA ASN A 33 -15.31 2.30 -3.48
C ASN A 33 -15.20 2.45 -1.96
N GLU A 34 -14.20 3.17 -1.47
CA GLU A 34 -14.04 3.48 -0.04
C GLU A 34 -14.85 4.71 0.40
N GLY A 35 -15.62 5.32 -0.51
CA GLY A 35 -16.52 6.41 -0.19
C GLY A 35 -15.89 7.79 -0.13
N HIS A 36 -14.64 7.96 -0.59
CA HIS A 36 -13.95 9.24 -0.56
C HIS A 36 -14.36 10.17 -1.69
N PHE A 37 -14.84 9.64 -2.81
CA PHE A 37 -15.29 10.38 -3.98
C PHE A 37 -16.55 9.74 -4.56
N GLU A 38 -17.40 10.55 -5.18
CA GLU A 38 -18.69 10.08 -5.74
C GLU A 38 -18.51 9.27 -7.03
N SER A 39 -17.54 9.64 -7.86
CA SER A 39 -17.31 9.00 -9.17
C SER A 39 -15.83 9.05 -9.54
N LEU A 40 -15.45 8.24 -10.54
CA LEU A 40 -14.10 8.19 -11.05
C LEU A 40 -13.60 9.56 -11.53
N GLU A 41 -14.47 10.32 -12.19
CA GLU A 41 -14.15 11.63 -12.75
C GLU A 41 -13.84 12.68 -11.68
N THR A 42 -14.39 12.52 -10.47
CA THR A 42 -14.13 13.45 -9.36
C THR A 42 -12.84 13.17 -8.62
N VAL A 43 -12.23 12.01 -8.83
CA VAL A 43 -10.93 11.69 -8.21
C VAL A 43 -9.84 12.50 -8.91
N PRO A 44 -9.02 13.27 -8.17
CA PRO A 44 -7.89 13.97 -8.77
C PRO A 44 -6.94 13.00 -9.49
N PRO A 45 -6.41 13.37 -10.66
CA PRO A 45 -5.50 12.50 -11.40
C PRO A 45 -4.13 12.36 -10.76
N TYR A 46 -3.74 13.25 -9.85
CA TYR A 46 -2.45 13.27 -9.18
C TYR A 46 -2.62 13.36 -7.67
N ALA A 47 -1.65 12.83 -6.94
CA ALA A 47 -1.58 12.95 -5.49
C ALA A 47 -0.15 13.21 -5.04
N LEU A 48 0.00 13.87 -3.90
CA LEU A 48 1.27 13.90 -3.18
C LEU A 48 1.33 12.71 -2.23
N THR A 49 2.46 12.03 -2.20
CA THR A 49 2.65 10.88 -1.32
C THR A 49 3.99 10.93 -0.60
N LEU A 50 4.02 10.43 0.62
CA LEU A 50 5.27 10.04 1.24
C LEU A 50 5.79 8.81 0.49
N THR A 51 7.09 8.77 0.25
CA THR A 51 7.75 7.64 -0.40
C THR A 51 7.90 6.47 0.56
N ILE A 52 8.25 5.30 0.04
CA ILE A 52 8.48 4.10 0.87
C ILE A 52 9.59 4.35 1.90
N PRO A 53 10.78 4.88 1.54
CA PRO A 53 11.79 5.21 2.55
C PRO A 53 11.34 6.22 3.59
N ALA A 54 10.52 7.21 3.20
CA ALA A 54 9.97 8.18 4.14
C ALA A 54 9.05 7.52 5.18
N LEU A 55 8.17 6.62 4.73
CA LEU A 55 7.29 5.85 5.61
C LEU A 55 8.11 4.95 6.55
N CYS A 56 9.12 4.28 6.01
CA CYS A 56 9.97 3.34 6.76
C CYS A 56 10.93 4.04 7.74
N ALA A 57 11.10 5.36 7.64
CA ALA A 57 11.91 6.13 8.59
C ALA A 57 11.23 6.32 9.95
N ALA A 58 9.95 5.99 10.07
CA ALA A 58 9.23 6.05 11.35
C ALA A 58 9.84 5.09 12.37
N ARG A 59 9.87 5.50 13.64
CA ARG A 59 10.37 4.64 14.73
C ARG A 59 9.44 3.47 15.01
N ARG A 60 8.17 3.61 14.71
CA ARG A 60 7.15 2.59 14.83
C ARG A 60 6.19 2.70 13.65
N MET A 61 5.89 1.58 13.03
CA MET A 61 4.94 1.49 11.93
C MET A 61 3.80 0.57 12.34
N ILE A 62 2.57 1.05 12.22
CA ILE A 62 1.37 0.27 12.48
C ILE A 62 0.59 0.21 11.18
N CYS A 63 0.37 -0.99 10.68
CA CYS A 63 -0.37 -1.23 9.45
C CYS A 63 -1.63 -2.04 9.77
N LEU A 64 -2.78 -1.52 9.38
CA LEU A 64 -4.07 -2.19 9.53
C LEU A 64 -4.56 -2.62 8.15
N SER A 65 -4.85 -3.91 7.97
CA SER A 65 -5.31 -4.43 6.69
C SER A 65 -6.42 -5.46 6.90
N PRO A 66 -7.62 -5.02 7.22
CA PRO A 66 -8.76 -5.90 7.44
C PRO A 66 -9.51 -6.23 6.15
N GLU A 67 -10.41 -7.17 6.23
CA GLU A 67 -11.42 -7.55 5.25
C GLU A 67 -10.90 -8.46 4.12
N THR A 68 -11.82 -9.24 3.58
CA THR A 68 -11.56 -10.22 2.52
C THR A 68 -10.91 -9.61 1.28
N ARG A 69 -11.28 -8.38 0.93
CA ARG A 69 -10.72 -7.68 -0.25
C ARG A 69 -9.21 -7.46 -0.17
N LYS A 70 -8.63 -7.53 1.04
CA LYS A 70 -7.19 -7.37 1.28
C LYS A 70 -6.43 -8.70 1.27
N ALA A 71 -7.11 -9.84 1.29
CA ALA A 71 -6.47 -11.14 1.48
C ALA A 71 -5.36 -11.44 0.46
N LYS A 72 -5.59 -11.15 -0.82
CA LYS A 72 -4.57 -11.37 -1.87
C LYS A 72 -3.36 -10.44 -1.69
N ALA A 73 -3.60 -9.18 -1.37
CA ALA A 73 -2.53 -8.21 -1.13
C ALA A 73 -1.72 -8.58 0.11
N VAL A 74 -2.38 -9.03 1.17
CA VAL A 74 -1.72 -9.52 2.40
C VAL A 74 -0.83 -10.72 2.09
N GLN A 75 -1.35 -11.69 1.34
CA GLN A 75 -0.56 -12.86 0.94
C GLN A 75 0.67 -12.44 0.12
N ALA A 76 0.50 -11.58 -0.88
CA ALA A 76 1.61 -11.10 -1.70
C ALA A 76 2.64 -10.33 -0.86
N ALA A 77 2.20 -9.51 0.08
CA ALA A 77 3.10 -8.74 0.94
C ALA A 77 3.92 -9.62 1.88
N LEU A 78 3.33 -10.69 2.43
CA LEU A 78 3.98 -11.52 3.43
C LEU A 78 4.70 -12.74 2.85
N GLU A 79 4.19 -13.31 1.77
CA GLU A 79 4.69 -14.57 1.20
C GLU A 79 5.26 -14.43 -0.21
N GLY A 80 5.02 -13.30 -0.89
CA GLY A 80 5.53 -13.02 -2.23
C GLY A 80 6.94 -12.44 -2.22
N GLU A 81 7.40 -12.04 -3.40
CA GLU A 81 8.69 -11.37 -3.54
C GLU A 81 8.65 -9.95 -2.99
N ILE A 82 9.76 -9.50 -2.40
CA ILE A 82 9.90 -8.12 -1.94
C ILE A 82 10.31 -7.26 -3.14
N GLY A 83 9.47 -6.29 -3.49
CA GLY A 83 9.74 -5.42 -4.62
C GLY A 83 8.59 -4.49 -4.94
N ALA A 84 8.77 -3.67 -5.98
CA ALA A 84 7.80 -2.65 -6.40
C ALA A 84 6.50 -3.23 -6.95
N SER A 85 6.47 -4.49 -7.38
CA SER A 85 5.24 -5.15 -7.82
C SER A 85 4.23 -5.35 -6.69
N CYS A 86 4.72 -5.41 -5.45
CA CYS A 86 3.90 -5.38 -4.25
C CYS A 86 4.57 -4.43 -3.24
N PRO A 87 4.29 -3.12 -3.31
CA PRO A 87 5.03 -2.14 -2.49
C PRO A 87 4.94 -2.40 -0.98
N ALA A 88 3.83 -2.94 -0.50
CA ALA A 88 3.67 -3.31 0.91
C ALA A 88 4.66 -4.40 1.36
N SER A 89 5.24 -5.16 0.45
CA SER A 89 6.27 -6.15 0.77
C SER A 89 7.51 -5.53 1.41
N ALA A 90 7.76 -4.24 1.18
CA ALA A 90 8.86 -3.50 1.82
C ALA A 90 8.76 -3.52 3.35
N LEU A 91 7.56 -3.65 3.91
CA LEU A 91 7.36 -3.73 5.37
C LEU A 91 8.03 -4.93 6.01
N ARG A 92 8.27 -6.00 5.24
CA ARG A 92 8.95 -7.21 5.76
C ARG A 92 10.40 -6.95 6.18
N ASN A 93 11.02 -5.91 5.63
CA ASN A 93 12.38 -5.50 5.98
C ASN A 93 12.41 -4.48 7.13
N GLN A 94 11.26 -4.19 7.74
CA GLN A 94 11.12 -3.16 8.77
C GLN A 94 10.80 -3.83 10.11
N PRO A 95 11.81 -4.05 10.98
CA PRO A 95 11.57 -4.72 12.27
C PRO A 95 10.68 -3.91 13.22
N GLN A 96 10.53 -2.60 12.99
CA GLN A 96 9.65 -1.73 13.76
C GLN A 96 8.19 -1.74 13.28
N ALA A 97 7.88 -2.51 12.21
CA ALA A 97 6.54 -2.58 11.66
C ALA A 97 5.73 -3.70 12.29
N THR A 98 4.47 -3.41 12.59
CA THR A 98 3.48 -4.40 13.03
C THR A 98 2.28 -4.36 12.09
N LEU A 99 1.91 -5.52 11.55
CA LEU A 99 0.76 -5.67 10.67
C LEU A 99 -0.38 -6.32 11.45
N TYR A 100 -1.51 -5.63 11.52
CA TYR A 100 -2.73 -6.12 12.14
C TYR A 100 -3.70 -6.61 11.07
N LEU A 101 -4.11 -7.86 11.17
CA LEU A 101 -5.01 -8.54 10.25
C LEU A 101 -6.24 -9.05 11.00
N ASP A 102 -7.32 -9.27 10.28
CA ASP A 102 -8.44 -10.06 10.76
C ASP A 102 -8.44 -11.46 10.11
N GLN A 103 -9.40 -12.26 10.49
CA GLN A 103 -9.54 -13.63 9.98
C GLN A 103 -9.71 -13.64 8.45
N ASP A 104 -10.47 -12.69 7.92
CA ASP A 104 -10.78 -12.63 6.49
C ASP A 104 -9.56 -12.19 5.66
N SER A 105 -8.85 -11.17 6.10
CA SER A 105 -7.65 -10.68 5.37
C SER A 105 -6.47 -11.64 5.47
N SER A 106 -6.42 -12.50 6.50
CA SER A 106 -5.37 -13.50 6.66
C SER A 106 -5.71 -14.86 6.05
N ALA A 107 -6.89 -15.03 5.47
CA ALA A 107 -7.42 -16.33 5.03
C ALA A 107 -6.56 -17.06 3.99
N LEU A 108 -5.78 -16.34 3.20
CA LEU A 108 -4.91 -16.93 2.16
C LEU A 108 -3.48 -17.20 2.63
N LEU A 109 -3.15 -16.86 3.85
CA LEU A 109 -1.80 -17.13 4.39
C LEU A 109 -1.65 -18.63 4.67
N LYS A 110 -0.43 -19.14 4.38
CA LYS A 110 -0.13 -20.56 4.56
C LYS A 110 0.21 -20.94 6.01
N ALA A 111 0.58 -19.98 6.77
CA ALA A 111 0.98 -20.20 8.16
C ALA A 111 -0.19 -20.11 9.12
#